data_1eb1f1ccce11c5aa7194853fa6c3df75
#
_entry.id   1eb1f1ccce11c5aa7194853fa6c3df75
#
_cell.length_a   1.000
_cell.length_b   1.000
_cell.length_c   1.000
_cell.angle_alpha   90.00
_cell.angle_beta   90.00
_cell.angle_gamma   90.00
#
_symmetry.space_group_name_H-M   'P 1'
#
loop_
_entity.id
_entity.type
_entity.pdbx_description
1 polymer ?
#
loop_
_entity_poly.entity_id
_entity_poly.type
_entity_poly.pdbx_seq_one_letter_code
_entity_poly.pdbx_strand_id
1 'polypeptide(L)'
;EWLYRCPKPTFWRALTDNDRGSRFHIKSGSWLSADMFIDCKEVQVIMDGKEQKPYAPDNNSYGCDVYADEIVVKYTYETITTPATTVLVSYTVDVSGKIRVDVHYKGVQGLPEFPVFGMRFIMPTLADKYLYKGLSGETYPDRKAGAKEGIYEINDLSLTQYIVPQECGMRMDTEWLEVTRHTTLDNSRTDSLSQILRIEKNDKNFAFSCLPYTASEI
;
A
#
# COMPACT_ATOMS: atom_id res chain seq x y z
N GLU A 1 -4.15 -8.98 -14.10
CA GLU A 1 -3.74 -8.76 -12.69
C GLU A 1 -3.77 -7.29 -12.34
N TRP A 2 -4.43 -6.92 -11.24
CA TRP A 2 -4.42 -5.54 -10.74
C TRP A 2 -3.16 -5.25 -9.93
N LEU A 3 -2.71 -6.23 -9.15
CA LEU A 3 -1.53 -6.12 -8.32
C LEU A 3 -0.59 -7.30 -8.62
N TYR A 4 0.71 -7.05 -8.59
CA TYR A 4 1.73 -8.08 -8.76
C TYR A 4 1.75 -9.06 -7.59
N ARG A 5 1.45 -8.57 -6.39
CA ARG A 5 1.37 -9.35 -5.15
C ARG A 5 0.42 -8.71 -4.16
N CYS A 6 0.03 -9.48 -3.14
CA CYS A 6 -0.75 -8.97 -2.02
C CYS A 6 -0.03 -7.77 -1.38
N PRO A 7 -0.73 -6.65 -1.12
CA PRO A 7 -0.13 -5.50 -0.45
C PRO A 7 0.48 -5.89 0.89
N LYS A 8 1.58 -5.26 1.24
CA LYS A 8 2.28 -5.49 2.52
C LYS A 8 2.42 -4.19 3.30
N PRO A 9 2.53 -4.27 4.64
CA PRO A 9 2.91 -3.12 5.44
C PRO A 9 4.25 -2.55 4.97
N THR A 10 4.41 -1.24 5.02
CA THR A 10 5.67 -0.55 4.76
C THR A 10 6.00 0.39 5.91
N PHE A 11 7.30 0.54 6.22
CA PHE A 11 7.80 1.31 7.36
C PHE A 11 8.83 2.35 6.95
N TRP A 12 9.20 2.39 5.67
CA TRP A 12 10.26 3.23 5.16
C TRP A 12 9.78 4.10 4.01
N ARG A 13 10.24 5.35 3.97
CA ARG A 13 10.03 6.31 2.89
C ARG A 13 11.35 6.81 2.33
N ALA A 14 11.32 7.40 1.15
CA ALA A 14 12.48 8.09 0.60
C ALA A 14 12.95 9.20 1.55
N LEU A 15 14.27 9.28 1.74
CA LEU A 15 14.87 10.24 2.67
C LEU A 15 14.80 11.65 2.13
N THR A 16 14.40 12.58 2.97
CA THR A 16 14.50 14.01 2.70
C THR A 16 15.84 14.57 3.18
N ASP A 17 16.19 15.78 2.75
CA ASP A 17 17.39 16.46 3.25
C ASP A 17 17.30 16.74 4.75
N ASN A 18 16.10 17.02 5.26
CA ASN A 18 15.89 17.18 6.70
C ASN A 18 16.17 15.88 7.47
N ASP A 19 15.79 14.72 6.91
CA ASP A 19 16.10 13.42 7.51
C ASP A 19 17.60 13.19 7.57
N ARG A 20 18.33 13.55 6.50
CA ARG A 20 19.79 13.44 6.42
C ARG A 20 20.45 14.40 7.41
N GLY A 21 20.02 15.65 7.45
CA GLY A 21 20.54 16.68 8.35
C GLY A 21 20.33 16.35 9.83
N SER A 22 19.15 15.85 10.20
CA SER A 22 18.82 15.45 11.57
C SER A 22 19.33 14.06 11.96
N ARG A 23 19.89 13.32 11.01
CA ARG A 23 20.29 11.91 11.17
C ARG A 23 19.12 11.00 11.56
N PHE A 24 17.90 11.36 11.17
CA PHE A 24 16.69 10.59 11.45
C PHE A 24 16.78 9.16 10.88
N HIS A 25 17.30 9.01 9.67
CA HIS A 25 17.51 7.72 9.02
C HIS A 25 18.45 6.79 9.80
N ILE A 26 19.43 7.34 10.51
CA ILE A 26 20.31 6.54 11.37
C ILE A 26 19.58 6.10 12.63
N LYS A 27 18.85 7.02 13.27
CA LYS A 27 18.07 6.73 14.49
C LYS A 27 16.96 5.70 14.21
N SER A 28 16.32 5.79 13.04
CA SER A 28 15.22 4.92 12.62
C SER A 28 15.66 3.75 11.74
N GLY A 29 16.97 3.49 11.64
CA GLY A 29 17.55 2.49 10.75
C GLY A 29 17.01 1.06 10.90
N SER A 30 16.48 0.71 12.09
CA SER A 30 15.82 -0.57 12.33
C SER A 30 14.63 -0.84 11.37
N TRP A 31 14.06 0.22 10.82
CA TRP A 31 12.93 0.13 9.88
C TRP A 31 13.36 0.01 8.41
N LEU A 32 14.63 0.28 8.10
CA LEU A 32 15.16 0.11 6.76
C LEU A 32 15.03 -1.35 6.35
N SER A 33 14.37 -1.60 5.22
CA SER A 33 14.11 -2.95 4.70
C SER A 33 13.24 -3.86 5.60
N ALA A 34 12.67 -3.35 6.69
CA ALA A 34 11.83 -4.15 7.58
C ALA A 34 10.61 -4.75 6.88
N ASP A 35 10.09 -4.07 5.85
CA ASP A 35 9.00 -4.55 5.00
C ASP A 35 9.46 -5.55 3.91
N MET A 36 10.70 -5.45 3.46
CA MET A 36 11.24 -6.38 2.45
C MET A 36 11.40 -7.79 3.01
N PHE A 37 11.84 -7.87 4.26
CA PHE A 37 12.13 -9.13 4.95
C PHE A 37 11.10 -9.48 6.02
N ILE A 38 9.93 -8.83 6.00
CA ILE A 38 8.85 -9.15 6.93
C ILE A 38 8.42 -10.60 6.75
N ASP A 39 8.32 -11.31 7.87
CA ASP A 39 7.98 -12.74 7.87
C ASP A 39 6.48 -12.94 8.10
N CYS A 40 5.85 -13.77 7.27
CA CYS A 40 4.46 -14.16 7.44
C CYS A 40 4.39 -15.39 8.34
N LYS A 41 4.03 -15.19 9.60
CA LYS A 41 3.95 -16.26 10.60
C LYS A 41 2.69 -17.10 10.47
N GLU A 42 1.58 -16.48 10.05
CA GLU A 42 0.29 -17.14 10.01
C GLU A 42 -0.60 -16.55 8.92
N VAL A 43 -1.37 -17.42 8.28
CA VAL A 43 -2.46 -17.05 7.37
C VAL A 43 -3.71 -17.77 7.83
N GLN A 44 -4.77 -17.01 8.11
CA GLN A 44 -6.09 -17.56 8.45
C GLN A 44 -7.08 -17.18 7.36
N VAL A 45 -7.94 -18.12 6.97
CA VAL A 45 -9.05 -17.90 6.05
C VAL A 45 -10.34 -18.14 6.79
N ILE A 46 -11.25 -17.19 6.80
CA ILE A 46 -12.55 -17.27 7.46
C ILE A 46 -13.63 -17.02 6.41
N MET A 47 -14.55 -17.94 6.27
CA MET A 47 -15.70 -17.89 5.36
C MET A 47 -16.98 -17.89 6.16
N ASP A 48 -17.79 -16.85 6.04
CA ASP A 48 -19.04 -16.68 6.80
C ASP A 48 -18.88 -16.95 8.30
N GLY A 49 -17.81 -16.38 8.87
CA GLY A 49 -17.48 -16.50 10.30
C GLY A 49 -16.87 -17.86 10.72
N LYS A 50 -16.63 -18.79 9.81
CA LYS A 50 -16.02 -20.09 10.10
C LYS A 50 -14.59 -20.16 9.52
N GLU A 51 -13.63 -20.49 10.36
CA GLU A 51 -12.25 -20.71 9.92
C GLU A 51 -12.16 -21.91 8.99
N GLN A 52 -11.45 -21.71 7.89
CA GLN A 52 -11.18 -22.73 6.88
C GLN A 52 -9.67 -22.99 6.84
N LYS A 53 -9.30 -24.24 6.62
CA LYS A 53 -7.91 -24.59 6.41
C LYS A 53 -7.48 -24.11 5.01
N PRO A 54 -6.47 -23.22 4.90
CA PRO A 54 -5.94 -22.84 3.60
C PRO A 54 -5.40 -24.06 2.85
N TYR A 55 -5.72 -24.17 1.58
CA TYR A 55 -5.15 -25.20 0.73
C TYR A 55 -4.76 -24.62 -0.63
N ALA A 56 -3.76 -25.20 -1.25
CA ALA A 56 -3.41 -24.92 -2.64
C ALA A 56 -4.05 -26.00 -3.51
N PRO A 57 -4.81 -25.63 -4.55
CA PRO A 57 -5.43 -26.61 -5.44
C PRO A 57 -4.35 -27.35 -6.25
N ASP A 58 -4.55 -28.63 -6.45
CA ASP A 58 -3.71 -29.44 -7.33
C ASP A 58 -3.92 -29.04 -8.78
N ASN A 59 -2.82 -28.92 -9.54
CA ASN A 59 -2.83 -28.65 -10.96
C ASN A 59 -3.66 -27.41 -11.40
N ASN A 60 -3.73 -26.38 -10.55
CA ASN A 60 -4.57 -25.20 -10.79
C ASN A 60 -6.06 -25.51 -11.00
N SER A 61 -6.53 -26.65 -10.52
CA SER A 61 -7.94 -27.00 -10.53
C SER A 61 -8.64 -26.36 -9.35
N TYR A 62 -9.49 -25.39 -9.62
CA TYR A 62 -10.30 -24.74 -8.59
C TYR A 62 -11.70 -25.37 -8.61
N GLY A 63 -12.14 -25.88 -7.48
CA GLY A 63 -13.54 -26.24 -7.29
C GLY A 63 -14.38 -24.98 -7.22
N CYS A 64 -15.44 -24.90 -8.01
CA CYS A 64 -16.40 -23.79 -8.02
C CYS A 64 -17.63 -24.05 -7.14
N ASP A 65 -17.55 -25.04 -6.26
CA ASP A 65 -18.72 -25.49 -5.46
C ASP A 65 -18.76 -24.87 -4.07
N VAL A 66 -17.84 -23.98 -3.75
CA VAL A 66 -17.76 -23.30 -2.46
C VAL A 66 -18.13 -21.85 -2.62
N TYR A 67 -19.19 -21.41 -1.97
CA TYR A 67 -19.70 -20.05 -1.97
C TYR A 67 -19.66 -19.50 -0.56
N ALA A 68 -19.44 -18.20 -0.44
CA ALA A 68 -19.51 -17.48 0.83
C ALA A 68 -20.01 -16.05 0.56
N ASP A 69 -20.76 -15.49 1.51
CA ASP A 69 -21.20 -14.10 1.47
C ASP A 69 -20.06 -13.15 1.90
N GLU A 70 -19.19 -13.62 2.77
CA GLU A 70 -18.01 -12.90 3.23
C GLU A 70 -16.80 -13.84 3.35
N ILE A 71 -15.65 -13.37 2.84
CA ILE A 71 -14.36 -14.05 3.04
C ILE A 71 -13.40 -13.06 3.69
N VAL A 72 -12.79 -13.49 4.79
CA VAL A 72 -11.74 -12.75 5.48
C VAL A 72 -10.43 -13.53 5.41
N VAL A 73 -9.39 -12.89 4.85
CA VAL A 73 -8.02 -13.45 4.87
C VAL A 73 -7.19 -12.59 5.83
N LYS A 74 -6.66 -13.21 6.87
CA LYS A 74 -5.83 -12.56 7.88
C LYS A 74 -4.39 -13.01 7.78
N TYR A 75 -3.48 -12.06 7.79
CA TYR A 75 -2.04 -12.29 7.83
C TYR A 75 -1.48 -11.79 9.15
N THR A 76 -0.68 -12.60 9.81
CA THR A 76 0.16 -12.21 10.94
C THR A 76 1.58 -12.08 10.46
N TYR A 77 2.06 -10.85 10.36
CA TYR A 77 3.44 -10.55 9.99
C TYR A 77 4.29 -10.25 11.22
N GLU A 78 5.52 -10.70 11.22
CA GLU A 78 6.55 -10.34 12.20
C GLU A 78 7.69 -9.60 11.51
N THR A 79 8.09 -8.46 12.08
CA THR A 79 9.21 -7.66 11.56
C THR A 79 10.55 -8.26 11.95
N ILE A 80 11.58 -8.01 11.14
CA ILE A 80 12.97 -8.40 11.43
C ILE A 80 13.66 -7.44 12.40
N THR A 81 12.95 -6.47 12.94
CA THR A 81 13.50 -5.49 13.89
C THR A 81 13.90 -6.12 15.21
N THR A 82 14.73 -5.44 15.99
CA THR A 82 15.10 -5.86 17.34
C THR A 82 14.72 -4.76 18.33
N PRO A 83 13.72 -5.01 19.22
CA PRO A 83 12.87 -6.20 19.30
C PRO A 83 11.97 -6.39 18.07
N ALA A 84 11.59 -7.65 17.77
CA ALA A 84 10.60 -7.95 16.75
C ALA A 84 9.20 -7.49 17.19
N THR A 85 8.37 -7.12 16.23
CA THR A 85 6.99 -6.71 16.49
C THR A 85 6.03 -7.28 15.46
N THR A 86 4.75 -7.24 15.74
CA THR A 86 3.72 -7.88 14.93
C THR A 86 2.84 -6.86 14.24
N VAL A 87 2.53 -7.12 12.97
CA VAL A 87 1.51 -6.41 12.20
C VAL A 87 0.44 -7.40 11.73
N LEU A 88 -0.80 -7.10 12.03
CA LEU A 88 -1.95 -7.86 11.56
C LEU A 88 -2.55 -7.15 10.36
N VAL A 89 -2.77 -7.89 9.27
CA VAL A 89 -3.44 -7.37 8.07
C VAL A 89 -4.61 -8.27 7.74
N SER A 90 -5.80 -7.70 7.62
CA SER A 90 -7.01 -8.43 7.25
C SER A 90 -7.59 -7.87 5.96
N TYR A 91 -7.91 -8.75 5.03
CA TYR A 91 -8.65 -8.44 3.80
C TYR A 91 -10.04 -9.06 3.91
N THR A 92 -11.07 -8.23 3.95
CA THR A 92 -12.46 -8.68 3.96
C THR A 92 -13.08 -8.42 2.60
N VAL A 93 -13.53 -9.47 1.94
CA VAL A 93 -14.23 -9.43 0.65
C VAL A 93 -15.67 -9.82 0.87
N ASP A 94 -16.60 -8.97 0.47
CA ASP A 94 -18.04 -9.22 0.53
C ASP A 94 -18.63 -9.54 -0.86
N VAL A 95 -19.92 -9.82 -0.90
CA VAL A 95 -20.66 -10.13 -2.14
C VAL A 95 -20.63 -9.01 -3.18
N SER A 96 -20.33 -7.77 -2.80
CA SER A 96 -20.21 -6.64 -3.75
C SER A 96 -18.86 -6.64 -4.49
N GLY A 97 -17.92 -7.49 -4.06
CA GLY A 97 -16.56 -7.54 -4.57
C GLY A 97 -15.66 -6.42 -4.03
N LYS A 98 -16.12 -5.61 -3.09
CA LYS A 98 -15.27 -4.64 -2.38
C LYS A 98 -14.34 -5.37 -1.42
N ILE A 99 -13.12 -4.86 -1.33
CA ILE A 99 -12.11 -5.39 -0.41
C ILE A 99 -11.82 -4.33 0.64
N ARG A 100 -12.22 -4.59 1.90
CA ARG A 100 -11.81 -3.78 3.05
C ARG A 100 -10.46 -4.29 3.55
N VAL A 101 -9.53 -3.36 3.76
CA VAL A 101 -8.20 -3.67 4.31
C VAL A 101 -8.06 -3.03 5.68
N ASP A 102 -7.90 -3.85 6.71
CA ASP A 102 -7.65 -3.42 8.07
C ASP A 102 -6.21 -3.78 8.46
N VAL A 103 -5.46 -2.79 8.96
CA VAL A 103 -4.06 -2.97 9.36
C VAL A 103 -3.90 -2.56 10.80
N HIS A 104 -3.37 -3.45 11.62
CA HIS A 104 -3.12 -3.21 13.03
C HIS A 104 -1.68 -3.50 13.40
N TYR A 105 -0.96 -2.45 13.82
CA TYR A 105 0.38 -2.55 14.38
C TYR A 105 0.32 -2.60 15.89
N LYS A 106 0.82 -3.68 16.50
CA LYS A 106 0.77 -3.85 17.95
C LYS A 106 1.74 -2.95 18.70
N GLY A 107 2.86 -2.65 18.07
CA GLY A 107 3.93 -1.93 18.73
C GLY A 107 4.69 -2.76 19.76
N VAL A 108 5.90 -2.32 20.05
CA VAL A 108 6.73 -2.87 21.13
C VAL A 108 7.66 -1.76 21.64
N GLN A 109 7.90 -1.75 22.94
CA GLN A 109 8.84 -0.78 23.52
C GLN A 109 10.27 -1.07 23.05
N GLY A 110 11.05 -0.01 22.81
CA GLY A 110 12.46 -0.11 22.43
C GLY A 110 12.72 0.04 20.94
N LEU A 111 11.69 0.12 20.10
CA LEU A 111 11.86 0.50 18.69
C LEU A 111 11.86 2.02 18.51
N PRO A 112 12.64 2.52 17.54
CA PRO A 112 12.64 3.93 17.20
C PRO A 112 11.35 4.32 16.48
N GLU A 113 11.16 5.62 16.30
CA GLU A 113 10.05 6.21 15.57
C GLU A 113 10.01 5.75 14.11
N PHE A 114 8.80 5.54 13.56
CA PHE A 114 8.64 5.22 12.15
C PHE A 114 8.99 6.39 11.25
N PRO A 115 9.71 6.16 10.14
CA PRO A 115 9.70 7.11 9.02
C PRO A 115 8.32 7.26 8.38
N VAL A 116 7.61 6.15 8.22
CA VAL A 116 6.24 6.07 7.72
C VAL A 116 5.61 4.76 8.18
N PHE A 117 4.28 4.73 8.28
CA PHE A 117 3.51 3.49 8.39
C PHE A 117 2.39 3.50 7.36
N GLY A 118 2.35 2.49 6.51
CA GLY A 118 1.36 2.41 5.46
C GLY A 118 1.30 1.04 4.81
N MET A 119 0.58 0.95 3.70
CA MET A 119 0.48 -0.25 2.86
C MET A 119 1.10 0.02 1.50
N ARG A 120 1.95 -0.89 1.03
CA ARG A 120 2.57 -0.82 -0.29
C ARG A 120 1.82 -1.71 -1.26
N PHE A 121 1.34 -1.09 -2.34
CA PHE A 121 0.72 -1.75 -3.48
C PHE A 121 1.73 -1.78 -4.62
N ILE A 122 2.01 -2.97 -5.18
CA ILE A 122 2.91 -3.11 -6.33
C ILE A 122 2.09 -3.56 -7.52
N MET A 123 2.08 -2.72 -8.55
CA MET A 123 1.39 -2.99 -9.80
C MET A 123 2.35 -3.65 -10.81
N PRO A 124 1.87 -4.57 -11.68
CA PRO A 124 2.73 -5.28 -12.62
C PRO A 124 3.28 -4.40 -13.74
N THR A 125 2.62 -3.29 -14.05
CA THR A 125 3.04 -2.31 -15.05
C THR A 125 2.86 -0.90 -14.51
N LEU A 126 3.53 0.06 -15.11
CA LEU A 126 3.41 1.48 -14.74
C LEU A 126 1.96 1.96 -14.87
N ALA A 127 1.55 2.85 -13.99
CA ALA A 127 0.32 3.59 -14.15
C ALA A 127 0.46 4.63 -15.26
N ASP A 128 -0.57 4.80 -16.07
CA ASP A 128 -0.62 5.86 -17.09
C ASP A 128 -0.99 7.19 -16.45
N LYS A 129 -1.90 7.11 -15.48
CA LYS A 129 -2.37 8.28 -14.73
C LYS A 129 -3.01 7.86 -13.42
N TYR A 130 -3.23 8.85 -12.57
CA TYR A 130 -4.12 8.69 -11.42
C TYR A 130 -5.01 9.92 -11.22
N LEU A 131 -6.22 9.67 -10.72
CA LEU A 131 -7.21 10.66 -10.34
C LEU A 131 -7.44 10.54 -8.84
N TYR A 132 -7.51 11.65 -8.12
CA TYR A 132 -7.75 11.61 -6.68
C TYR A 132 -8.56 12.81 -6.19
N LYS A 133 -9.29 12.64 -5.09
CA LYS A 133 -9.90 13.73 -4.34
C LYS A 133 -9.11 13.94 -3.05
N GLY A 134 -8.52 15.11 -2.90
CA GLY A 134 -7.67 15.45 -1.77
C GLY A 134 -7.07 16.86 -1.91
N LEU A 135 -5.94 17.10 -1.26
CA LEU A 135 -5.24 18.38 -1.35
C LEU A 135 -4.43 18.49 -2.64
N SER A 136 -4.40 19.70 -3.21
CA SER A 136 -3.64 20.01 -4.42
C SER A 136 -2.13 19.90 -4.20
N GLY A 137 -1.40 19.47 -5.26
CA GLY A 137 0.06 19.43 -5.29
C GLY A 137 0.67 18.34 -4.41
N GLU A 138 1.99 18.30 -4.39
CA GLU A 138 2.73 17.46 -3.46
C GLU A 138 2.77 18.17 -2.11
N THR A 139 2.20 17.55 -1.10
CA THR A 139 2.09 18.12 0.24
C THR A 139 2.81 17.24 1.24
N TYR A 140 3.49 17.89 2.17
CA TYR A 140 4.09 17.25 3.33
C TYR A 140 3.18 17.48 4.55
N PRO A 141 3.19 16.61 5.57
CA PRO A 141 2.29 16.77 6.71
C PRO A 141 2.26 18.16 7.36
N ASP A 142 3.39 18.86 7.32
CA ASP A 142 3.56 20.21 7.87
C ASP A 142 3.48 21.35 6.84
N ARG A 143 3.24 21.04 5.55
CA ARG A 143 3.23 22.01 4.44
C ARG A 143 1.95 21.99 3.64
N LYS A 144 0.84 22.12 4.33
CA LYS A 144 -0.49 22.17 3.72
C LYS A 144 -0.98 23.59 3.40
N ALA A 145 -0.25 24.62 3.85
CA ALA A 145 -0.64 26.00 3.64
C ALA A 145 -0.69 26.34 2.15
N GLY A 146 -1.85 26.81 1.69
CA GLY A 146 -2.10 27.13 0.29
C GLY A 146 -2.60 25.96 -0.57
N ALA A 147 -2.53 24.72 -0.09
CA ALA A 147 -3.15 23.60 -0.77
C ALA A 147 -4.69 23.71 -0.72
N LYS A 148 -5.33 23.34 -1.83
CA LYS A 148 -6.79 23.40 -1.98
C LYS A 148 -7.36 22.02 -2.11
N GLU A 149 -8.46 21.75 -1.44
CA GLU A 149 -9.24 20.55 -1.64
C GLU A 149 -9.88 20.54 -3.03
N GLY A 150 -9.83 19.41 -3.72
CA GLY A 150 -10.39 19.27 -5.05
C GLY A 150 -10.19 17.87 -5.63
N ILE A 151 -10.58 17.71 -6.90
CA ILE A 151 -10.32 16.51 -7.69
C ILE A 151 -9.22 16.86 -8.69
N TYR A 152 -8.17 16.04 -8.71
CA TYR A 152 -6.98 16.28 -9.51
C TYR A 152 -6.60 15.05 -10.32
N GLU A 153 -6.32 15.26 -11.61
CA GLU A 153 -5.77 14.23 -12.50
C GLU A 153 -4.28 14.49 -12.71
N ILE A 154 -3.49 13.45 -12.56
CA ILE A 154 -2.03 13.46 -12.75
C ILE A 154 -1.68 12.46 -13.83
N ASN A 155 -1.17 12.95 -14.94
CA ASN A 155 -0.79 12.17 -16.13
C ASN A 155 0.72 11.94 -16.23
N ASP A 156 1.51 12.58 -15.38
CA ASP A 156 2.95 12.44 -15.32
C ASP A 156 3.35 11.89 -13.94
N LEU A 157 3.90 10.68 -13.95
CA LEU A 157 4.41 10.00 -12.76
C LEU A 157 5.90 10.30 -12.54
N SER A 158 6.43 11.32 -13.19
CA SER A 158 7.83 11.69 -13.04
C SER A 158 8.15 12.02 -11.57
N LEU A 159 9.36 11.65 -11.16
CA LEU A 159 9.87 12.03 -9.87
C LEU A 159 10.17 13.51 -9.84
N THR A 160 9.69 14.20 -8.85
CA THR A 160 10.16 15.54 -8.55
C THR A 160 11.60 15.45 -8.08
N GLN A 161 12.54 15.95 -8.86
CA GLN A 161 13.96 15.91 -8.53
C GLN A 161 14.34 16.76 -7.31
N TYR A 162 13.45 17.62 -6.91
CA TYR A 162 13.63 18.48 -5.73
C TYR A 162 13.23 17.75 -4.47
N ILE A 163 14.22 17.21 -3.76
CA ILE A 163 14.03 16.33 -2.61
C ILE A 163 13.90 17.14 -1.29
N VAL A 164 13.85 18.45 -1.33
CA VAL A 164 13.94 19.29 -0.13
C VAL A 164 12.65 20.02 0.14
N PRO A 165 12.17 19.97 1.32
CA PRO A 165 12.20 19.05 2.46
C PRO A 165 11.01 18.09 2.46
N GLN A 166 10.52 17.74 1.31
CA GLN A 166 9.22 17.06 1.10
C GLN A 166 9.44 15.61 0.68
N GLU A 167 8.56 14.74 1.14
CA GLU A 167 8.50 13.39 0.63
C GLU A 167 8.00 13.40 -0.83
N CYS A 168 8.76 12.76 -1.72
CA CYS A 168 8.49 12.74 -3.15
C CYS A 168 7.10 12.16 -3.45
N GLY A 169 6.31 12.90 -4.23
CA GLY A 169 5.00 12.47 -4.74
C GLY A 169 3.88 12.36 -3.70
N MET A 170 4.11 12.78 -2.45
CA MET A 170 3.10 12.64 -1.39
C MET A 170 1.89 13.53 -1.64
N ARG A 171 0.70 12.92 -1.59
CA ARG A 171 -0.62 13.56 -1.65
C ARG A 171 -1.35 13.36 -0.34
N MET A 172 -1.88 14.43 0.23
CA MET A 172 -2.45 14.43 1.58
C MET A 172 -3.97 14.61 1.57
N ASP A 173 -4.57 14.22 2.70
CA ASP A 173 -6.00 14.37 2.96
C ASP A 173 -6.90 13.79 1.85
N THR A 174 -6.50 12.64 1.32
CA THR A 174 -7.17 11.98 0.20
C THR A 174 -8.38 11.19 0.69
N GLU A 175 -9.51 11.39 0.02
CA GLU A 175 -10.73 10.62 0.24
C GLU A 175 -10.77 9.36 -0.61
N TRP A 176 -10.34 9.47 -1.86
CA TRP A 176 -10.25 8.35 -2.79
C TRP A 176 -9.18 8.61 -3.86
N LEU A 177 -8.68 7.51 -4.39
CA LEU A 177 -7.66 7.44 -5.45
C LEU A 177 -8.09 6.41 -6.49
N GLU A 178 -7.97 6.75 -7.78
CA GLU A 178 -8.10 5.83 -8.92
C GLU A 178 -6.80 5.80 -9.69
N VAL A 179 -6.20 4.63 -9.80
CA VAL A 179 -4.97 4.42 -10.58
C VAL A 179 -5.32 3.68 -11.86
N THR A 180 -5.04 4.27 -13.01
CA THR A 180 -5.38 3.75 -14.33
C THR A 180 -4.15 3.18 -15.03
N ARG A 181 -4.30 1.97 -15.60
CA ARG A 181 -3.29 1.31 -16.43
C ARG A 181 -3.95 0.75 -17.70
N HIS A 182 -3.29 0.87 -18.84
CA HIS A 182 -3.70 0.28 -20.11
C HIS A 182 -2.84 -0.93 -20.50
N THR A 183 -1.60 -0.98 -20.00
CA THR A 183 -0.67 -2.07 -20.28
C THR A 183 -0.87 -3.23 -19.31
N THR A 184 -0.87 -4.45 -19.82
CA THR A 184 -0.92 -5.68 -19.03
C THR A 184 0.27 -6.58 -19.39
N LEU A 185 0.56 -7.57 -18.53
CA LEU A 185 1.53 -8.63 -18.81
C LEU A 185 0.90 -9.83 -19.56
N ASP A 186 -0.38 -9.74 -19.88
CA ASP A 186 -1.10 -10.79 -20.59
C ASP A 186 -0.94 -10.60 -22.11
N ASN A 187 -0.05 -11.41 -22.70
CA ASN A 187 0.25 -11.38 -24.13
C ASN A 187 -0.91 -11.89 -25.02
N SER A 188 -1.91 -12.54 -24.45
CA SER A 188 -3.10 -13.00 -25.18
C SER A 188 -4.14 -11.89 -25.34
N ARG A 189 -3.99 -10.79 -24.61
CA ARG A 189 -4.93 -9.69 -24.59
C ARG A 189 -4.64 -8.72 -25.73
N THR A 190 -5.62 -8.55 -26.61
CA THR A 190 -5.53 -7.64 -27.77
C THR A 190 -6.33 -6.35 -27.58
N ASP A 191 -7.11 -6.25 -26.50
CA ASP A 191 -7.91 -5.08 -26.19
C ASP A 191 -7.11 -4.05 -25.38
N SER A 192 -7.43 -2.78 -25.59
CA SER A 192 -6.85 -1.63 -24.89
C SER A 192 -7.70 -1.20 -23.69
N LEU A 193 -8.42 -2.13 -23.05
CA LEU A 193 -9.26 -1.80 -21.91
C LEU A 193 -8.41 -1.31 -20.74
N SER A 194 -8.75 -0.15 -20.22
CA SER A 194 -8.12 0.39 -19.03
C SER A 194 -8.48 -0.45 -17.80
N GLN A 195 -7.50 -0.65 -16.95
CA GLN A 195 -7.66 -1.25 -15.64
C GLN A 195 -7.56 -0.15 -14.59
N ILE A 196 -8.59 -0.03 -13.78
CA ILE A 196 -8.66 0.99 -12.74
C ILE A 196 -8.68 0.30 -11.38
N LEU A 197 -7.71 0.63 -10.52
CA LEU A 197 -7.75 0.29 -9.10
C LEU A 197 -8.23 1.52 -8.34
N ARG A 198 -9.38 1.40 -7.68
CA ARG A 198 -9.91 2.44 -6.80
C ARG A 198 -9.65 2.09 -5.34
N ILE A 199 -9.09 3.04 -4.61
CA ILE A 199 -8.85 2.97 -3.16
C ILE A 199 -9.65 4.10 -2.52
N GLU A 200 -10.46 3.78 -1.54
CA GLU A 200 -11.31 4.75 -0.84
C GLU A 200 -11.01 4.72 0.66
N LYS A 201 -11.15 5.86 1.31
CA LYS A 201 -11.14 5.91 2.78
C LYS A 201 -12.31 5.13 3.33
N ASN A 202 -12.11 4.50 4.48
CA ASN A 202 -13.24 4.01 5.29
C ASN A 202 -13.78 5.15 6.16
N ASP A 203 -13.01 5.59 7.15
CA ASP A 203 -13.43 6.65 8.08
C ASP A 203 -12.64 7.96 7.87
N LYS A 204 -11.31 7.86 7.78
CA LYS A 204 -10.40 9.00 7.73
C LYS A 204 -9.72 9.11 6.39
N ASN A 205 -9.45 10.34 5.98
CA ASN A 205 -8.62 10.62 4.83
C ASN A 205 -7.24 9.99 5.02
N PHE A 206 -6.61 9.60 3.93
CA PHE A 206 -5.29 9.00 3.90
C PHE A 206 -4.30 9.85 3.10
N ALA A 207 -3.03 9.52 3.21
CA ALA A 207 -1.98 10.04 2.35
C ALA A 207 -1.51 8.93 1.42
N PHE A 208 -1.09 9.28 0.20
CA PHE A 208 -0.53 8.33 -0.74
C PHE A 208 0.57 8.95 -1.59
N SER A 209 1.42 8.11 -2.15
CA SER A 209 2.27 8.40 -3.29
C SER A 209 2.05 7.34 -4.37
N CYS A 210 2.04 7.75 -5.63
CA CYS A 210 1.94 6.85 -6.78
C CYS A 210 3.16 7.12 -7.67
N LEU A 211 4.18 6.28 -7.53
CA LEU A 211 5.51 6.49 -8.10
C LEU A 211 5.94 5.25 -8.90
N PRO A 212 6.81 5.40 -9.91
CA PRO A 212 7.37 4.29 -10.66
C PRO A 212 8.45 3.51 -9.91
N TYR A 213 8.86 3.98 -8.72
CA TYR A 213 9.92 3.40 -7.90
C TYR A 213 9.48 3.22 -6.46
N THR A 214 10.10 2.28 -5.77
CA THR A 214 9.94 2.12 -4.33
C THR A 214 10.75 3.18 -3.57
N ALA A 215 10.43 3.37 -2.29
CA ALA A 215 11.16 4.29 -1.41
C ALA A 215 12.66 3.96 -1.26
N SER A 216 13.05 2.70 -1.54
CA SER A 216 14.45 2.27 -1.47
C SER A 216 15.21 2.48 -2.77
N GLU A 217 14.51 2.76 -3.87
CA GLU A 217 15.08 3.05 -5.19
C GLU A 217 15.24 4.55 -5.44
N ILE A 218 14.53 5.39 -4.70
CA ILE A 218 14.62 6.84 -4.69
C ILE A 218 15.74 7.29 -3.74
#